data_282d28cd6d370eae422044fdc6b158af
#
_entry.id   282d28cd6d370eae422044fdc6b158af
#
_cell.length_a   1.000
_cell.length_b   1.000
_cell.length_c   1.000
_cell.angle_alpha   90.00
_cell.angle_beta   90.00
_cell.angle_gamma   90.00
#
_symmetry.space_group_name_H-M   'P 1'
#
loop_
_entity.id
_entity.type
_entity.pdbx_description
1 polymer ?
#
loop_
_entity_poly.entity_id
_entity_poly.type
_entity_poly.pdbx_seq_one_letter_code
_entity_poly.pdbx_strand_id
1 'polypeptide(L)'
;MKLSLSCIVAISTAATSSLAFVPSNTRTSIASRTTTSCVTSNVKKTSTLIQMSDTVEEIETAPPGINTELLGRPSRPGRPLKVAIAGGGVGGLSTALCMLKKGFDVTVYEKTAAFARFGGPIQFASNALSVLKEIDEVLFDRIMEKFTFTGTRVCGIKDGLRADGSFRMTNDSLDYLWNPEAPADWFVKFPLKACADLFGLPYTGVIDRPDLQAILIDECKKIKPDFIQNGNAVNGYVSKGKGQGVTVNLEDGSTAEADVLVGSDGIWSAVRAQMYGEEQRKTSADGKKRQGCNYSGYTVFAGETTLKTDDYYETGYKVYIGPQRYFVTSDVGGGRIQWYAFFAFPPGTKKAPSGWGGSERNDQADPEENLVEYIKSLHQGWSSEVMTVLDSTPPESVEQRDLFDRSPELLRSWADGNVVCIGDAVHPMMPNLGQGGCQAIEDAYVLSETLELCKSTENLEGALQDFYKKRIVRVSIVQLLSRLASDLIINAFDTPWSPHDDLGKSWKSYLTFFWKPVLQYAIFPAQFAYLYSYHPTGSMGGLPAELEAKWQEQHVKDSEAAFDRVEEDGQSVAAPSFFKTAEQPATIMSAKKN
;
A
#
# COMPACT_ATOMS: atom_id res chain seq x y z
N MET A 1 -20.18 11.64 11.73
CA MET A 1 -19.88 11.80 13.18
C MET A 1 -18.78 12.84 13.27
N LYS A 2 -19.07 14.06 13.74
CA LYS A 2 -18.06 15.13 13.84
C LYS A 2 -17.09 14.77 14.97
N LEU A 3 -15.88 14.34 14.63
CA LEU A 3 -14.81 14.16 15.60
C LEU A 3 -14.35 15.53 16.09
N SER A 4 -14.36 15.74 17.40
CA SER A 4 -13.90 16.98 18.01
C SER A 4 -12.37 17.05 18.00
N LEU A 5 -11.81 18.27 18.02
CA LEU A 5 -10.38 18.54 18.10
C LEU A 5 -9.69 17.78 19.25
N SER A 6 -10.42 17.51 20.34
CA SER A 6 -9.96 16.70 21.47
C SER A 6 -9.54 15.28 21.08
N CYS A 7 -10.19 14.68 20.06
CA CYS A 7 -9.82 13.36 19.54
C CYS A 7 -8.50 13.41 18.76
N ILE A 8 -8.24 14.50 18.03
CA ILE A 8 -7.00 14.68 17.25
C ILE A 8 -5.80 14.79 18.18
N VAL A 9 -5.92 15.57 19.24
CA VAL A 9 -4.88 15.72 20.28
C VAL A 9 -4.68 14.40 21.04
N ALA A 10 -5.75 13.67 21.36
CA ALA A 10 -5.65 12.38 22.04
C ALA A 10 -4.97 11.31 21.17
N ILE A 11 -5.18 11.30 19.86
CA ILE A 11 -4.54 10.37 18.93
C ILE A 11 -3.06 10.73 18.78
N SER A 12 -2.72 12.01 18.71
CA SER A 12 -1.31 12.48 18.64
C SER A 12 -0.56 12.15 19.92
N THR A 13 -1.18 12.29 21.11
CA THR A 13 -0.57 11.92 22.40
C THR A 13 -0.48 10.42 22.61
N ALA A 14 -1.42 9.63 22.08
CA ALA A 14 -1.35 8.17 22.10
C ALA A 14 -0.20 7.65 21.18
N ALA A 15 0.00 8.29 20.03
CA ALA A 15 1.11 7.96 19.12
C ALA A 15 2.48 8.27 19.76
N THR A 16 2.61 9.38 20.48
CA THR A 16 3.85 9.75 21.18
C THR A 16 4.14 8.87 22.41
N SER A 17 3.12 8.39 23.11
CA SER A 17 3.30 7.45 24.22
C SER A 17 3.67 6.02 23.75
N SER A 18 3.29 5.62 22.55
CA SER A 18 3.68 4.33 21.96
C SER A 18 5.16 4.31 21.51
N LEU A 19 5.77 5.45 21.23
CA LEU A 19 7.19 5.58 20.93
C LEU A 19 8.11 5.32 22.16
N ALA A 20 7.55 5.31 23.38
CA ALA A 20 8.29 5.07 24.61
C ALA A 20 8.48 3.58 24.95
N PHE A 21 7.94 2.66 24.16
CA PHE A 21 8.06 1.22 24.40
C PHE A 21 8.92 0.53 23.33
N VAL A 22 10.20 0.93 23.28
CA VAL A 22 11.25 0.14 22.62
C VAL A 22 11.95 -0.67 23.71
N PRO A 23 11.95 -2.00 23.71
CA PRO A 23 12.74 -2.76 24.65
C PRO A 23 14.22 -2.55 24.34
N SER A 24 14.93 -1.86 25.22
CA SER A 24 16.36 -1.68 25.16
C SER A 24 17.07 -3.00 25.47
N ASN A 25 17.42 -3.77 24.46
CA ASN A 25 18.42 -4.83 24.56
C ASN A 25 19.82 -4.24 24.34
N THR A 26 20.29 -3.47 25.28
CA THR A 26 21.71 -3.12 25.36
C THR A 26 22.47 -4.25 26.04
N ARG A 27 23.14 -5.08 25.26
CA ARG A 27 24.25 -5.88 25.72
C ARG A 27 25.45 -4.97 26.00
N THR A 28 25.62 -4.53 27.23
CA THR A 28 26.86 -3.93 27.69
C THR A 28 27.86 -5.04 27.95
N SER A 29 28.91 -5.09 27.15
CA SER A 29 30.13 -5.85 27.43
C SER A 29 30.94 -5.08 28.47
N ILE A 30 30.94 -5.53 29.70
CA ILE A 30 31.90 -5.09 30.72
C ILE A 30 32.97 -6.17 30.82
N ALA A 31 34.17 -5.85 30.35
CA ALA A 31 35.37 -6.56 30.65
C ALA A 31 35.87 -6.13 32.05
N SER A 32 35.90 -7.01 33.01
CA SER A 32 36.74 -6.84 34.18
C SER A 32 37.44 -8.16 34.52
N ARG A 33 38.75 -8.07 34.48
CA ARG A 33 39.67 -9.07 35.07
C ARG A 33 39.43 -9.14 36.58
N THR A 34 39.40 -10.34 37.14
CA THR A 34 40.16 -10.67 38.34
C THR A 34 40.20 -12.19 38.61
N THR A 35 41.28 -12.59 39.07
CA THR A 35 41.94 -13.83 39.41
C THR A 35 41.26 -14.70 40.48
N THR A 36 41.45 -16.02 40.32
CA THR A 36 41.84 -17.06 41.31
C THR A 36 40.80 -17.58 42.27
N SER A 37 40.41 -18.84 42.19
CA SER A 37 40.93 -19.93 43.02
C SER A 37 40.18 -21.25 42.77
N CYS A 38 40.94 -22.33 42.75
CA CYS A 38 40.52 -23.72 42.71
C CYS A 38 39.67 -24.14 43.92
N VAL A 39 38.58 -24.87 43.65
CA VAL A 39 38.15 -25.95 44.57
C VAL A 39 37.68 -27.13 43.74
N THR A 40 38.38 -28.23 43.86
CA THR A 40 38.06 -29.57 43.35
C THR A 40 36.99 -30.22 44.23
N SER A 41 35.90 -30.70 43.63
CA SER A 41 35.11 -31.75 44.28
C SER A 41 34.62 -32.75 43.22
N ASN A 42 35.07 -34.00 43.46
CA ASN A 42 34.70 -35.21 42.75
C ASN A 42 33.21 -35.50 42.83
N VAL A 43 32.57 -35.74 41.68
CA VAL A 43 31.31 -36.52 41.64
C VAL A 43 31.44 -37.60 40.59
N LYS A 44 31.17 -38.81 41.04
CA LYS A 44 31.27 -40.09 40.33
C LYS A 44 30.40 -40.13 39.07
N LYS A 45 30.99 -40.63 37.98
CA LYS A 45 30.28 -41.07 36.78
C LYS A 45 29.48 -42.36 37.10
N THR A 46 28.17 -42.29 36.90
CA THR A 46 27.33 -43.48 36.72
C THR A 46 26.86 -43.47 35.27
N SER A 47 27.42 -44.38 34.50
CA SER A 47 27.02 -44.61 33.10
C SER A 47 25.81 -45.51 33.09
N THR A 48 24.63 -44.95 32.71
CA THR A 48 23.48 -45.74 32.31
C THR A 48 23.38 -45.68 30.78
N LEU A 49 23.74 -46.79 30.14
CA LEU A 49 23.51 -46.98 28.72
C LEU A 49 21.99 -47.13 28.50
N ILE A 50 21.38 -46.11 27.92
CA ILE A 50 20.05 -46.22 27.29
C ILE A 50 20.32 -46.62 25.86
N GLN A 51 19.94 -47.85 25.49
CA GLN A 51 19.83 -48.28 24.11
C GLN A 51 18.71 -47.46 23.45
N MET A 52 19.07 -46.49 22.62
CA MET A 52 18.13 -45.88 21.65
C MET A 52 17.94 -46.88 20.52
N SER A 53 16.72 -47.35 20.35
CA SER A 53 16.28 -48.08 19.14
C SER A 53 16.31 -47.10 17.97
N ASP A 54 17.11 -47.38 16.95
CA ASP A 54 17.15 -46.71 15.68
C ASP A 54 15.84 -47.00 14.91
N THR A 55 14.79 -46.24 15.17
CA THR A 55 13.74 -46.00 14.18
C THR A 55 14.13 -44.72 13.48
N VAL A 56 14.83 -44.87 12.36
CA VAL A 56 14.98 -43.81 11.36
C VAL A 56 13.60 -43.59 10.79
N GLU A 57 12.84 -42.61 11.30
CA GLU A 57 11.72 -42.05 10.59
C GLU A 57 12.28 -41.42 9.29
N GLU A 58 11.83 -41.94 8.15
CA GLU A 58 12.12 -41.34 6.85
C GLU A 58 11.73 -39.86 6.91
N ILE A 59 12.73 -38.99 6.83
CA ILE A 59 12.52 -37.55 6.69
C ILE A 59 11.84 -37.37 5.34
N GLU A 60 10.54 -37.04 5.36
CA GLU A 60 9.76 -36.74 4.18
C GLU A 60 10.46 -35.56 3.46
N THR A 61 11.01 -35.82 2.28
CA THR A 61 11.73 -34.83 1.48
C THR A 61 10.79 -33.72 1.03
N ALA A 62 11.29 -32.52 0.83
CA ALA A 62 10.51 -31.38 0.31
C ALA A 62 9.71 -31.78 -0.94
N PRO A 63 8.50 -31.25 -1.13
CA PRO A 63 7.68 -31.56 -2.31
C PRO A 63 8.41 -31.27 -3.61
N PRO A 64 8.19 -32.05 -4.67
CA PRO A 64 8.80 -31.80 -5.95
C PRO A 64 8.39 -30.42 -6.49
N GLY A 65 9.34 -29.65 -7.00
CA GLY A 65 9.16 -28.30 -7.53
C GLY A 65 9.63 -27.15 -6.61
N ILE A 66 9.99 -27.44 -5.36
CA ILE A 66 10.62 -26.44 -4.49
C ILE A 66 12.14 -26.49 -4.67
N ASN A 67 12.75 -25.35 -4.96
CA ASN A 67 14.20 -25.23 -5.00
C ASN A 67 14.77 -25.13 -3.58
N THR A 68 15.13 -26.28 -3.01
CA THR A 68 15.62 -26.37 -1.61
C THR A 68 16.99 -25.72 -1.40
N GLU A 69 17.77 -25.44 -2.44
CA GLU A 69 19.05 -24.73 -2.33
C GLU A 69 18.88 -23.26 -1.94
N LEU A 70 17.73 -22.67 -2.29
CA LEU A 70 17.38 -21.29 -1.94
C LEU A 70 16.60 -21.19 -0.63
N LEU A 71 16.19 -22.31 -0.06
CA LEU A 71 15.50 -22.33 1.23
C LEU A 71 16.51 -22.11 2.35
N GLY A 72 16.14 -21.21 3.25
CA GLY A 72 16.76 -21.13 4.56
C GLY A 72 16.51 -22.42 5.36
N ARG A 73 16.54 -22.33 6.66
CA ARG A 73 16.19 -23.48 7.51
C ARG A 73 14.70 -23.80 7.37
N PRO A 74 14.31 -25.08 7.24
CA PRO A 74 12.90 -25.44 7.25
C PRO A 74 12.24 -24.94 8.54
N SER A 75 11.04 -24.42 8.44
CA SER A 75 10.31 -23.80 9.55
C SER A 75 10.02 -24.78 10.71
N ARG A 76 10.13 -26.10 10.46
CA ARG A 76 9.96 -27.14 11.46
C ARG A 76 10.47 -28.51 10.98
N PRO A 77 10.71 -29.47 11.90
CA PRO A 77 10.94 -30.86 11.55
C PRO A 77 9.71 -31.47 10.84
N GLY A 78 9.92 -32.28 9.82
CA GLY A 78 8.87 -32.92 9.05
C GLY A 78 8.58 -32.21 7.72
N ARG A 79 7.39 -32.44 7.14
CA ARG A 79 6.98 -31.81 5.90
C ARG A 79 6.80 -30.31 6.07
N PRO A 80 7.05 -29.50 5.02
CA PRO A 80 6.71 -28.07 5.00
C PRO A 80 5.21 -27.83 5.23
N LEU A 81 4.88 -26.70 5.87
CA LEU A 81 3.50 -26.23 5.92
C LEU A 81 3.01 -25.90 4.51
N LYS A 82 1.85 -26.46 4.15
CA LYS A 82 1.13 -26.08 2.93
C LYS A 82 0.30 -24.82 3.19
N VAL A 83 0.58 -23.77 2.45
CA VAL A 83 -0.12 -22.50 2.54
C VAL A 83 -0.81 -22.19 1.22
N ALA A 84 -2.12 -22.05 1.25
CA ALA A 84 -2.90 -21.51 0.15
C ALA A 84 -3.08 -20.00 0.35
N ILE A 85 -2.83 -19.20 -0.68
CA ILE A 85 -3.02 -17.75 -0.66
C ILE A 85 -4.08 -17.39 -1.69
N ALA A 86 -5.15 -16.76 -1.26
CA ALA A 86 -6.17 -16.20 -2.14
C ALA A 86 -5.80 -14.78 -2.56
N GLY A 87 -5.48 -14.59 -3.85
CA GLY A 87 -5.14 -13.31 -4.46
C GLY A 87 -3.64 -13.09 -4.65
N GLY A 88 -3.24 -12.78 -5.90
CA GLY A 88 -1.89 -12.44 -6.33
C GLY A 88 -1.60 -10.94 -6.36
N GLY A 89 -2.24 -10.15 -5.49
CA GLY A 89 -1.92 -8.75 -5.28
C GLY A 89 -0.60 -8.56 -4.53
N VAL A 90 -0.22 -7.30 -4.26
CA VAL A 90 1.04 -6.97 -3.55
C VAL A 90 1.14 -7.72 -2.22
N GLY A 91 0.09 -7.73 -1.41
CA GLY A 91 0.08 -8.46 -0.12
C GLY A 91 0.27 -9.97 -0.30
N GLY A 92 -0.47 -10.59 -1.24
CA GLY A 92 -0.39 -12.02 -1.50
C GLY A 92 0.96 -12.47 -2.04
N LEU A 93 1.52 -11.75 -3.01
CA LEU A 93 2.85 -12.05 -3.57
C LEU A 93 3.97 -11.83 -2.55
N SER A 94 3.91 -10.75 -1.77
CA SER A 94 4.87 -10.53 -0.68
C SER A 94 4.78 -11.63 0.38
N THR A 95 3.57 -12.06 0.72
CA THR A 95 3.36 -13.18 1.65
C THR A 95 3.92 -14.49 1.09
N ALA A 96 3.66 -14.75 -0.20
CA ALA A 96 4.21 -15.94 -0.88
C ALA A 96 5.73 -15.95 -0.81
N LEU A 97 6.38 -14.84 -1.14
CA LEU A 97 7.84 -14.74 -1.11
C LEU A 97 8.39 -14.94 0.31
N CYS A 98 7.84 -14.24 1.31
CA CYS A 98 8.24 -14.40 2.71
C CYS A 98 8.17 -15.86 3.17
N MET A 99 7.07 -16.53 2.84
CA MET A 99 6.84 -17.91 3.26
C MET A 99 7.70 -18.91 2.48
N LEU A 100 7.84 -18.74 1.16
CA LEU A 100 8.72 -19.58 0.36
C LEU A 100 10.16 -19.53 0.86
N LYS A 101 10.68 -18.33 1.17
CA LYS A 101 12.02 -18.16 1.73
C LYS A 101 12.22 -18.85 3.09
N LYS A 102 11.14 -19.06 3.84
CA LYS A 102 11.11 -19.79 5.12
C LYS A 102 10.82 -21.29 4.96
N GLY A 103 10.77 -21.79 3.72
CA GLY A 103 10.57 -23.21 3.42
C GLY A 103 9.14 -23.70 3.54
N PHE A 104 8.14 -22.82 3.48
CA PHE A 104 6.74 -23.23 3.35
C PHE A 104 6.43 -23.69 1.93
N ASP A 105 5.49 -24.63 1.78
CA ASP A 105 4.94 -25.03 0.50
C ASP A 105 3.75 -24.14 0.14
N VAL A 106 3.99 -23.12 -0.69
CA VAL A 106 3.01 -22.07 -1.00
C VAL A 106 2.38 -22.27 -2.37
N THR A 107 1.06 -22.06 -2.45
CA THR A 107 0.34 -21.92 -3.71
C THR A 107 -0.56 -20.69 -3.66
N VAL A 108 -0.40 -19.78 -4.63
CA VAL A 108 -1.23 -18.59 -4.81
C VAL A 108 -2.29 -18.86 -5.85
N TYR A 109 -3.55 -18.53 -5.56
CA TYR A 109 -4.68 -18.60 -6.47
C TYR A 109 -5.11 -17.20 -6.87
N GLU A 110 -4.98 -16.86 -8.14
CA GLU A 110 -5.27 -15.53 -8.67
C GLU A 110 -6.39 -15.56 -9.72
N LYS A 111 -7.38 -14.67 -9.58
CA LYS A 111 -8.54 -14.59 -10.48
C LYS A 111 -8.20 -14.18 -11.91
N THR A 112 -7.18 -13.33 -12.08
CA THR A 112 -6.77 -12.85 -13.39
C THR A 112 -5.96 -13.89 -14.14
N ALA A 113 -6.30 -14.13 -15.40
CA ALA A 113 -5.56 -15.08 -16.25
C ALA A 113 -4.12 -14.61 -16.51
N ALA A 114 -3.91 -13.30 -16.61
CA ALA A 114 -2.60 -12.68 -16.75
C ALA A 114 -2.58 -11.36 -15.99
N PHE A 115 -1.43 -11.05 -15.40
CA PHE A 115 -1.22 -9.74 -14.79
C PHE A 115 -1.13 -8.70 -15.89
N ALA A 116 -2.13 -7.83 -15.97
CA ALA A 116 -2.14 -6.67 -16.84
C ALA A 116 -1.84 -5.41 -16.01
N ARG A 117 -1.53 -4.31 -16.69
CA ARG A 117 -1.34 -3.01 -16.04
C ARG A 117 -2.68 -2.50 -15.54
N PHE A 118 -3.03 -2.83 -14.30
CA PHE A 118 -4.22 -2.32 -13.64
C PHE A 118 -3.84 -1.29 -12.58
N GLY A 119 -4.39 -0.11 -12.72
CA GLY A 119 -4.17 0.99 -11.79
C GLY A 119 -2.83 1.69 -11.96
N GLY A 120 -2.75 2.91 -11.43
CA GLY A 120 -1.54 3.71 -11.41
C GLY A 120 -0.42 3.11 -10.56
N PRO A 121 0.74 3.78 -10.53
CA PRO A 121 1.85 3.44 -9.68
C PRO A 121 1.44 3.30 -8.22
N ILE A 122 2.14 2.46 -7.49
CA ILE A 122 1.94 2.29 -6.06
C ILE A 122 3.03 3.04 -5.29
N GLN A 123 2.61 3.83 -4.32
CA GLN A 123 3.52 4.51 -3.40
C GLN A 123 3.98 3.54 -2.32
N PHE A 124 5.30 3.52 -2.07
CA PHE A 124 5.88 2.88 -0.90
C PHE A 124 6.59 3.89 -0.02
N ALA A 125 6.23 3.85 1.25
CA ALA A 125 6.88 4.61 2.29
C ALA A 125 8.00 3.80 2.95
N SER A 126 8.81 4.47 3.74
CA SER A 126 10.01 3.92 4.38
C SER A 126 9.76 2.62 5.16
N ASN A 127 8.60 2.47 5.81
CA ASN A 127 8.23 1.24 6.52
C ASN A 127 8.15 0.01 5.60
N ALA A 128 7.46 0.12 4.46
CA ALA A 128 7.36 -0.99 3.52
C ALA A 128 8.70 -1.32 2.86
N LEU A 129 9.44 -0.29 2.46
CA LEU A 129 10.77 -0.46 1.85
C LEU A 129 11.75 -1.13 2.81
N SER A 130 11.68 -0.78 4.09
CA SER A 130 12.47 -1.42 5.15
C SER A 130 12.15 -2.91 5.26
N VAL A 131 10.87 -3.27 5.25
CA VAL A 131 10.43 -4.66 5.29
C VAL A 131 10.88 -5.41 4.03
N LEU A 132 10.73 -4.82 2.84
CA LEU A 132 11.17 -5.45 1.60
C LEU A 132 12.68 -5.73 1.58
N LYS A 133 13.49 -4.80 2.11
CA LYS A 133 14.94 -5.00 2.26
C LYS A 133 15.26 -6.12 3.24
N GLU A 134 14.51 -6.21 4.35
CA GLU A 134 14.67 -7.29 5.33
C GLU A 134 14.28 -8.66 4.78
N ILE A 135 13.25 -8.72 3.93
CA ILE A 135 12.86 -9.96 3.26
C ILE A 135 13.97 -10.45 2.33
N ASP A 136 14.55 -9.54 1.54
CA ASP A 136 15.61 -9.88 0.58
C ASP A 136 16.29 -8.63 0.02
N GLU A 137 17.62 -8.53 0.15
CA GLU A 137 18.38 -7.40 -0.40
C GLU A 137 18.38 -7.39 -1.95
N VAL A 138 18.42 -8.55 -2.60
CA VAL A 138 18.38 -8.63 -4.08
C VAL A 138 17.02 -8.19 -4.61
N LEU A 139 15.93 -8.61 -3.94
CA LEU A 139 14.59 -8.11 -4.23
C LEU A 139 14.54 -6.58 -4.11
N PHE A 140 15.06 -6.06 -3.01
CA PHE A 140 15.08 -4.62 -2.74
C PHE A 140 15.82 -3.86 -3.83
N ASP A 141 17.00 -4.31 -4.21
CA ASP A 141 17.82 -3.68 -5.26
C ASP A 141 17.08 -3.67 -6.61
N ARG A 142 16.45 -4.79 -7.00
CA ARG A 142 15.63 -4.88 -8.22
C ARG A 142 14.43 -3.92 -8.19
N ILE A 143 13.81 -3.73 -7.03
CA ILE A 143 12.74 -2.74 -6.84
C ILE A 143 13.32 -1.34 -7.02
N MET A 144 14.48 -1.03 -6.42
CA MET A 144 15.11 0.29 -6.52
C MET A 144 15.52 0.65 -7.95
N GLU A 145 15.85 -0.29 -8.80
CA GLU A 145 16.12 -0.06 -10.23
C GLU A 145 14.91 0.50 -11.01
N LYS A 146 13.70 0.24 -10.53
CA LYS A 146 12.43 0.68 -11.15
C LYS A 146 11.71 1.77 -10.35
N PHE A 147 12.32 2.20 -9.24
CA PHE A 147 11.68 3.06 -8.25
C PHE A 147 11.90 4.54 -8.56
N THR A 148 10.87 5.34 -8.44
CA THR A 148 10.96 6.79 -8.57
C THR A 148 10.86 7.43 -7.20
N PHE A 149 11.96 8.04 -6.72
CA PHE A 149 12.00 8.68 -5.41
C PHE A 149 11.25 10.01 -5.43
N THR A 150 10.17 10.09 -4.66
CA THR A 150 9.42 11.34 -4.43
C THR A 150 9.79 12.00 -3.11
N GLY A 151 10.10 11.20 -2.08
CA GLY A 151 10.33 11.67 -0.71
C GLY A 151 11.65 12.39 -0.49
N THR A 152 12.59 12.37 -1.44
CA THR A 152 13.83 13.17 -1.41
C THR A 152 13.59 14.61 -1.84
N ARG A 153 12.50 14.86 -2.54
CA ARG A 153 12.10 16.14 -3.12
C ARG A 153 10.97 16.78 -2.33
N VAL A 154 10.58 18.00 -2.70
CA VAL A 154 9.48 18.71 -2.04
C VAL A 154 8.16 17.97 -2.29
N CYS A 155 7.46 17.64 -1.21
CA CYS A 155 6.12 17.10 -1.22
C CYS A 155 5.25 17.89 -0.25
N GLY A 156 3.97 18.08 -0.56
CA GLY A 156 3.11 18.82 0.37
C GLY A 156 1.78 19.23 -0.20
N ILE A 157 1.13 20.16 0.51
CA ILE A 157 -0.19 20.69 0.18
C ILE A 157 -0.05 22.10 -0.35
N LYS A 158 -0.67 22.37 -1.49
CA LYS A 158 -0.80 23.68 -2.14
C LYS A 158 -2.25 24.16 -2.13
N ASP A 159 -2.44 25.43 -2.26
CA ASP A 159 -3.76 26.01 -2.50
C ASP A 159 -4.20 25.75 -3.95
N GLY A 160 -5.34 25.10 -4.13
CA GLY A 160 -5.91 24.83 -5.45
C GLY A 160 -6.65 26.01 -6.06
N LEU A 161 -7.14 26.95 -5.24
CA LEU A 161 -7.94 28.09 -5.69
C LEU A 161 -7.10 29.34 -5.88
N ARG A 162 -7.38 30.04 -6.96
CA ARG A 162 -6.61 31.22 -7.28
C ARG A 162 -7.35 32.42 -7.80
N ALA A 163 -8.47 32.23 -8.38
CA ALA A 163 -8.89 33.12 -9.43
C ALA A 163 -9.85 34.22 -9.04
N ASP A 164 -10.43 34.18 -7.87
CA ASP A 164 -11.50 35.10 -7.50
C ASP A 164 -11.05 36.39 -6.82
N GLY A 165 -9.72 36.63 -6.75
CA GLY A 165 -9.16 37.79 -6.04
C GLY A 165 -9.35 37.73 -4.51
N SER A 166 -9.77 36.57 -3.99
CA SER A 166 -9.88 36.38 -2.53
C SER A 166 -8.52 36.49 -1.88
N PHE A 167 -8.49 37.11 -0.72
CA PHE A 167 -7.29 37.31 0.08
C PHE A 167 -6.77 35.95 0.59
N ARG A 168 -5.56 35.58 0.22
CA ARG A 168 -4.87 34.38 0.67
C ARG A 168 -3.65 34.78 1.47
N MET A 169 -3.58 34.30 2.71
CA MET A 169 -2.38 34.52 3.53
C MET A 169 -1.24 33.64 3.03
N THR A 170 -0.32 34.22 2.31
CA THR A 170 0.94 33.59 1.94
C THR A 170 2.07 34.20 2.73
N ASN A 171 3.14 33.43 2.96
CA ASN A 171 4.26 33.92 3.75
C ASN A 171 5.24 34.81 2.95
N ASP A 172 5.13 34.85 1.62
CA ASP A 172 6.25 35.26 0.80
C ASP A 172 6.06 36.58 0.02
N SER A 173 4.86 37.02 -0.32
CA SER A 173 4.62 38.38 -0.82
C SER A 173 3.15 38.72 -1.01
N LEU A 174 2.81 40.00 -0.91
CA LEU A 174 1.49 40.55 -1.25
C LEU A 174 1.26 40.59 -2.78
N ASP A 175 2.31 40.47 -3.59
CA ASP A 175 2.23 40.53 -5.06
C ASP A 175 1.41 39.42 -5.68
N TYR A 176 1.43 38.26 -5.03
CA TYR A 176 0.63 37.09 -5.40
C TYR A 176 -0.88 37.34 -5.35
N LEU A 177 -1.37 38.21 -4.48
CA LEU A 177 -2.81 38.52 -4.36
C LEU A 177 -3.43 39.10 -5.65
N TRP A 178 -2.58 39.66 -6.49
CA TRP A 178 -2.99 40.39 -7.68
C TRP A 178 -2.58 39.70 -8.99
N ASN A 179 -1.91 38.54 -8.90
CA ASN A 179 -1.49 37.79 -10.06
C ASN A 179 -2.16 36.41 -10.09
N PRO A 180 -3.35 36.26 -10.74
CA PRO A 180 -4.04 34.97 -10.84
C PRO A 180 -3.26 33.92 -11.66
N GLU A 181 -2.29 34.33 -12.46
CA GLU A 181 -1.43 33.46 -13.26
C GLU A 181 -0.25 32.88 -12.46
N ALA A 182 0.01 33.44 -11.28
CA ALA A 182 1.12 32.98 -10.47
C ALA A 182 0.92 31.52 -9.98
N PRO A 183 1.96 30.67 -9.79
CA PRO A 183 1.85 29.29 -9.31
C PRO A 183 1.19 29.15 -7.92
N ALA A 184 0.43 28.09 -7.64
CA ALA A 184 -0.23 27.87 -6.36
C ALA A 184 0.79 27.81 -5.21
N ASP A 185 0.44 28.42 -4.10
CA ASP A 185 1.34 28.52 -2.94
C ASP A 185 1.33 27.27 -2.08
N TRP A 186 2.47 27.00 -1.43
CA TRP A 186 2.59 25.92 -0.47
C TRP A 186 1.86 26.26 0.84
N PHE A 187 0.80 25.54 1.11
CA PHE A 187 0.14 25.60 2.40
C PHE A 187 0.99 24.89 3.48
N VAL A 188 1.52 23.69 3.17
CA VAL A 188 2.37 22.90 4.06
C VAL A 188 3.31 22.03 3.22
N LYS A 189 4.56 21.85 3.67
CA LYS A 189 5.52 20.89 3.11
C LYS A 189 5.71 19.72 4.07
N PHE A 190 5.70 18.49 3.53
CA PHE A 190 5.87 17.30 4.35
C PHE A 190 7.34 17.00 4.64
N PRO A 191 7.71 16.65 5.88
CA PRO A 191 9.09 16.38 6.27
C PRO A 191 9.54 14.95 5.94
N LEU A 192 9.24 14.43 4.75
CA LEU A 192 9.47 13.02 4.39
C LEU A 192 10.95 12.64 4.47
N LYS A 193 11.82 13.44 3.81
CA LYS A 193 13.27 13.22 3.83
C LYS A 193 13.82 13.31 5.24
N ALA A 194 13.46 14.33 5.99
CA ALA A 194 13.95 14.54 7.35
C ALA A 194 13.56 13.38 8.29
N CYS A 195 12.36 12.82 8.15
CA CYS A 195 11.94 11.67 8.92
C CYS A 195 12.70 10.40 8.53
N ALA A 196 12.94 10.18 7.25
CA ALA A 196 13.73 9.05 6.78
C ALA A 196 15.19 9.16 7.24
N ASP A 197 15.82 10.32 7.11
CA ASP A 197 17.18 10.58 7.57
C ASP A 197 17.34 10.36 9.08
N LEU A 198 16.36 10.84 9.86
CA LEU A 198 16.37 10.71 11.33
C LEU A 198 16.46 9.26 11.80
N PHE A 199 15.81 8.34 11.09
CA PHE A 199 15.78 6.92 11.43
C PHE A 199 16.69 6.06 10.55
N GLY A 200 17.43 6.64 9.61
CA GLY A 200 18.27 5.90 8.66
C GLY A 200 17.47 4.96 7.76
N LEU A 201 16.33 5.42 7.24
CA LEU A 201 15.38 4.62 6.46
C LEU A 201 15.48 4.92 4.96
N PRO A 202 15.07 3.98 4.09
CA PRO A 202 14.91 4.25 2.66
C PRO A 202 13.88 5.36 2.40
N TYR A 203 14.11 6.15 1.35
CA TYR A 203 13.22 7.26 1.00
C TYR A 203 11.95 6.78 0.30
N THR A 204 10.84 7.44 0.61
CA THR A 204 9.53 7.22 -0.02
C THR A 204 9.57 7.49 -1.52
N GLY A 205 8.84 6.71 -2.29
CA GLY A 205 8.66 6.91 -3.72
C GLY A 205 7.58 6.01 -4.30
N VAL A 206 7.59 5.84 -5.59
CA VAL A 206 6.60 5.08 -6.34
C VAL A 206 7.24 4.05 -7.26
N ILE A 207 6.51 2.99 -7.55
CA ILE A 207 6.86 1.99 -8.55
C ILE A 207 5.61 1.60 -9.33
N ASP A 208 5.74 1.34 -10.62
CA ASP A 208 4.64 0.79 -11.43
C ASP A 208 4.23 -0.59 -10.89
N ARG A 209 2.92 -0.81 -10.72
CA ARG A 209 2.40 -2.09 -10.18
C ARG A 209 2.84 -3.31 -10.97
N PRO A 210 2.80 -3.30 -12.31
CA PRO A 210 3.27 -4.44 -13.11
C PRO A 210 4.74 -4.77 -12.86
N ASP A 211 5.60 -3.75 -12.76
CA ASP A 211 7.03 -3.97 -12.48
C ASP A 211 7.24 -4.63 -11.12
N LEU A 212 6.57 -4.12 -10.09
CA LEU A 212 6.62 -4.71 -8.76
C LEU A 212 6.11 -6.16 -8.75
N GLN A 213 4.96 -6.41 -9.39
CA GLN A 213 4.39 -7.75 -9.47
C GLN A 213 5.30 -8.72 -10.22
N ALA A 214 5.88 -8.28 -11.36
CA ALA A 214 6.83 -9.07 -12.12
C ALA A 214 8.06 -9.44 -11.28
N ILE A 215 8.64 -8.47 -10.56
CA ILE A 215 9.79 -8.70 -9.68
C ILE A 215 9.44 -9.73 -8.60
N LEU A 216 8.31 -9.56 -7.89
CA LEU A 216 7.88 -10.48 -6.84
C LEU A 216 7.61 -11.90 -7.38
N ILE A 217 6.97 -12.01 -8.54
CA ILE A 217 6.70 -13.30 -9.19
C ILE A 217 7.99 -13.99 -9.59
N ASP A 218 8.94 -13.25 -10.16
CA ASP A 218 10.24 -13.81 -10.56
C ASP A 218 11.01 -14.35 -9.35
N GLU A 219 11.04 -13.60 -8.23
CA GLU A 219 11.72 -14.07 -7.02
C GLU A 219 11.03 -15.30 -6.42
N CYS A 220 9.70 -15.36 -6.44
CA CYS A 220 8.97 -16.57 -6.01
C CYS A 220 9.26 -17.77 -6.93
N LYS A 221 9.28 -17.57 -8.25
CA LYS A 221 9.53 -18.64 -9.24
C LYS A 221 10.93 -19.23 -9.14
N LYS A 222 11.93 -18.48 -8.69
CA LYS A 222 13.27 -19.01 -8.41
C LYS A 222 13.24 -20.10 -7.34
N ILE A 223 12.32 -20.01 -6.37
CA ILE A 223 12.17 -20.96 -5.27
C ILE A 223 11.20 -22.08 -5.67
N LYS A 224 10.00 -21.73 -6.15
CA LYS A 224 8.96 -22.67 -6.57
C LYS A 224 8.36 -22.22 -7.91
N PRO A 225 8.73 -22.81 -9.06
CA PRO A 225 8.29 -22.36 -10.38
C PRO A 225 6.76 -22.36 -10.58
N ASP A 226 6.04 -23.27 -9.94
CA ASP A 226 4.60 -23.49 -10.04
C ASP A 226 3.81 -22.91 -8.83
N PHE A 227 4.37 -21.95 -8.11
CA PHE A 227 3.77 -21.39 -6.90
C PHE A 227 2.44 -20.66 -7.13
N ILE A 228 2.12 -20.25 -8.37
CA ILE A 228 0.94 -19.44 -8.70
C ILE A 228 0.06 -20.11 -9.77
N GLN A 229 -1.25 -20.10 -9.52
CA GLN A 229 -2.28 -20.51 -10.45
C GLN A 229 -3.16 -19.32 -10.82
N ASN A 230 -3.04 -18.87 -12.06
CA ASN A 230 -3.81 -17.76 -12.62
C ASN A 230 -5.14 -18.24 -13.23
N GLY A 231 -6.14 -17.36 -13.26
CA GLY A 231 -7.45 -17.64 -13.84
C GLY A 231 -8.35 -18.50 -12.97
N ASN A 232 -8.03 -18.68 -11.69
CA ASN A 232 -8.79 -19.52 -10.78
C ASN A 232 -8.85 -18.91 -9.37
N ALA A 233 -9.93 -18.21 -9.06
CA ALA A 233 -10.10 -17.55 -7.78
C ALA A 233 -10.53 -18.52 -6.67
N VAL A 234 -10.14 -18.19 -5.43
CA VAL A 234 -10.76 -18.80 -4.24
C VAL A 234 -12.16 -18.23 -4.07
N ASN A 235 -13.17 -19.07 -4.04
CA ASN A 235 -14.56 -18.67 -3.82
C ASN A 235 -15.12 -19.09 -2.46
N GLY A 236 -14.37 -19.89 -1.69
CA GLY A 236 -14.75 -20.32 -0.35
C GLY A 236 -13.79 -21.35 0.23
N TYR A 237 -14.10 -21.86 1.41
CA TYR A 237 -13.29 -22.87 2.08
C TYR A 237 -14.11 -23.74 3.05
N VAL A 238 -13.57 -24.89 3.42
CA VAL A 238 -14.11 -25.74 4.48
C VAL A 238 -13.01 -25.99 5.52
N SER A 239 -13.20 -25.47 6.73
CA SER A 239 -12.29 -25.76 7.84
C SER A 239 -12.49 -27.19 8.32
N LYS A 240 -11.41 -27.96 8.44
CA LYS A 240 -11.46 -29.36 8.92
C LYS A 240 -11.34 -29.48 10.43
N GLY A 241 -11.18 -28.35 11.11
CA GLY A 241 -10.97 -28.31 12.54
C GLY A 241 -9.49 -28.13 12.94
N LYS A 242 -9.26 -28.11 14.24
CA LYS A 242 -7.95 -27.80 14.82
C LYS A 242 -6.87 -28.76 14.33
N GLY A 243 -5.82 -28.22 13.73
CA GLY A 243 -4.66 -28.98 13.26
C GLY A 243 -4.88 -29.83 12.01
N GLN A 244 -6.11 -29.91 11.48
CA GLN A 244 -6.45 -30.76 10.32
C GLN A 244 -6.43 -30.02 8.98
N GLY A 245 -6.17 -28.71 8.99
CA GLY A 245 -6.07 -27.90 7.80
C GLY A 245 -7.41 -27.41 7.24
N VAL A 246 -7.39 -27.04 5.98
CA VAL A 246 -8.51 -26.42 5.27
C VAL A 246 -8.60 -26.95 3.84
N THR A 247 -9.81 -27.22 3.37
CA THR A 247 -10.10 -27.43 1.95
C THR A 247 -10.49 -26.10 1.33
N VAL A 248 -9.75 -25.66 0.33
CA VAL A 248 -9.98 -24.42 -0.42
C VAL A 248 -10.83 -24.74 -1.64
N ASN A 249 -11.94 -24.02 -1.83
CA ASN A 249 -12.82 -24.16 -2.98
C ASN A 249 -12.45 -23.13 -4.04
N LEU A 250 -12.30 -23.54 -5.29
CA LEU A 250 -11.89 -22.70 -6.40
C LEU A 250 -13.07 -22.42 -7.36
N GLU A 251 -12.95 -21.36 -8.15
CA GLU A 251 -14.03 -20.88 -9.02
C GLU A 251 -14.39 -21.89 -10.13
N ASP A 252 -13.44 -22.69 -10.60
CA ASP A 252 -13.65 -23.76 -11.58
C ASP A 252 -14.32 -25.02 -11.00
N GLY A 253 -14.64 -25.03 -9.71
CA GLY A 253 -15.25 -26.15 -8.98
C GLY A 253 -14.24 -27.17 -8.45
N SER A 254 -12.95 -27.00 -8.70
CA SER A 254 -11.90 -27.83 -8.10
C SER A 254 -11.64 -27.43 -6.64
N THR A 255 -10.92 -28.28 -5.93
CA THR A 255 -10.55 -28.03 -4.52
C THR A 255 -9.07 -28.26 -4.31
N ALA A 256 -8.51 -27.57 -3.32
CA ALA A 256 -7.13 -27.73 -2.89
C ALA A 256 -7.04 -27.90 -1.38
N GLU A 257 -6.05 -28.68 -0.93
CA GLU A 257 -5.80 -28.94 0.47
C GLU A 257 -4.63 -28.11 0.98
N ALA A 258 -4.81 -27.44 2.12
CA ALA A 258 -3.77 -26.66 2.76
C ALA A 258 -3.82 -26.80 4.28
N ASP A 259 -2.70 -26.51 4.95
CA ASP A 259 -2.66 -26.38 6.40
C ASP A 259 -3.20 -25.01 6.86
N VAL A 260 -2.94 -23.97 6.04
CA VAL A 260 -3.38 -22.59 6.28
C VAL A 260 -3.93 -21.99 5.00
N LEU A 261 -5.02 -21.24 5.10
CA LEU A 261 -5.52 -20.36 4.03
C LEU A 261 -5.30 -18.90 4.43
N VAL A 262 -4.64 -18.15 3.55
CA VAL A 262 -4.44 -16.70 3.67
C VAL A 262 -5.34 -15.97 2.68
N GLY A 263 -6.33 -15.22 3.16
CA GLY A 263 -7.16 -14.32 2.35
C GLY A 263 -6.45 -13.00 2.11
N SER A 264 -5.98 -12.79 0.88
CA SER A 264 -5.37 -11.55 0.38
C SER A 264 -6.06 -11.07 -0.91
N ASP A 265 -7.35 -11.35 -1.02
CA ASP A 265 -8.21 -11.18 -2.19
C ASP A 265 -8.91 -9.81 -2.24
N GLY A 266 -8.37 -8.84 -1.50
CA GLY A 266 -8.72 -7.43 -1.57
C GLY A 266 -10.01 -7.07 -0.83
N ILE A 267 -10.46 -5.82 -1.01
CA ILE A 267 -11.61 -5.25 -0.27
C ILE A 267 -12.91 -6.05 -0.41
N TRP A 268 -13.07 -6.79 -1.52
CA TRP A 268 -14.23 -7.63 -1.81
C TRP A 268 -13.95 -9.12 -1.51
N SER A 269 -13.11 -9.39 -0.55
CA SER A 269 -12.63 -10.71 -0.16
C SER A 269 -13.76 -11.73 0.03
N ALA A 270 -13.66 -12.85 -0.69
CA ALA A 270 -14.53 -14.01 -0.52
C ALA A 270 -14.20 -14.77 0.77
N VAL A 271 -12.91 -14.87 1.09
CA VAL A 271 -12.42 -15.51 2.32
C VAL A 271 -12.96 -14.78 3.55
N ARG A 272 -12.83 -13.44 3.58
CA ARG A 272 -13.38 -12.62 4.65
C ARG A 272 -14.91 -12.75 4.75
N ALA A 273 -15.59 -12.65 3.61
CA ALA A 273 -17.05 -12.70 3.58
C ALA A 273 -17.56 -14.00 4.23
N GLN A 274 -16.94 -15.12 3.92
CA GLN A 274 -17.28 -16.39 4.54
C GLN A 274 -16.91 -16.45 6.03
N MET A 275 -15.70 -15.98 6.40
CA MET A 275 -15.22 -15.95 7.80
C MET A 275 -16.20 -15.23 8.73
N TYR A 276 -16.82 -14.15 8.23
CA TYR A 276 -17.67 -13.30 9.04
C TYR A 276 -19.17 -13.46 8.77
N GLY A 277 -19.57 -14.35 7.86
CA GLY A 277 -20.95 -14.50 7.43
C GLY A 277 -21.48 -13.28 6.68
N GLU A 278 -20.61 -12.56 5.97
CA GLU A 278 -20.97 -11.42 5.13
C GLU A 278 -21.44 -11.90 3.75
N GLU A 279 -22.44 -11.22 3.17
CA GLU A 279 -22.86 -11.53 1.80
C GLU A 279 -21.77 -11.13 0.78
N GLN A 280 -21.41 -12.08 -0.10
CA GLN A 280 -20.55 -11.82 -1.25
C GLN A 280 -21.34 -11.07 -2.34
N ARG A 281 -21.59 -9.79 -2.20
CA ARG A 281 -22.23 -9.00 -3.25
C ARG A 281 -21.20 -8.23 -4.05
N LYS A 282 -21.03 -8.63 -5.30
CA LYS A 282 -20.21 -7.91 -6.28
C LYS A 282 -20.87 -6.59 -6.75
N THR A 283 -22.20 -6.46 -6.65
CA THR A 283 -22.93 -5.30 -7.17
C THR A 283 -24.13 -4.95 -6.30
N SER A 284 -24.23 -3.68 -5.94
CA SER A 284 -25.50 -3.08 -5.59
C SER A 284 -25.70 -1.89 -6.53
N ALA A 285 -26.59 -2.07 -7.50
CA ALA A 285 -26.99 -1.03 -8.46
C ALA A 285 -27.69 0.18 -7.80
N ASP A 286 -27.94 0.10 -6.50
CA ASP A 286 -28.72 1.07 -5.73
C ASP A 286 -27.93 1.89 -4.71
N GLY A 287 -26.58 1.84 -4.76
CA GLY A 287 -25.71 2.61 -3.85
C GLY A 287 -25.83 2.23 -2.37
N LYS A 288 -26.59 1.17 -2.02
CA LYS A 288 -26.77 0.77 -0.64
C LYS A 288 -25.56 0.04 -0.09
N LYS A 289 -25.33 0.19 1.21
CA LYS A 289 -24.22 -0.37 1.97
C LYS A 289 -23.99 -1.84 1.62
N ARG A 290 -22.87 -2.14 1.00
CA ARG A 290 -22.32 -3.50 0.97
C ARG A 290 -21.90 -3.84 2.39
N GLN A 291 -22.23 -5.02 2.90
CA GLN A 291 -21.97 -5.37 4.29
C GLN A 291 -20.49 -5.13 4.64
N GLY A 292 -20.26 -4.32 5.67
CA GLY A 292 -18.92 -4.01 6.18
C GLY A 292 -18.05 -3.06 5.37
N CYS A 293 -18.34 -2.79 4.08
CA CYS A 293 -17.68 -1.75 3.30
C CYS A 293 -18.52 -0.48 3.29
N ASN A 294 -17.88 0.65 3.57
CA ASN A 294 -18.51 1.95 3.51
C ASN A 294 -18.05 2.67 2.25
N TYR A 295 -18.98 3.26 1.53
CA TYR A 295 -18.60 4.28 0.56
C TYR A 295 -17.94 5.43 1.31
N SER A 296 -16.74 5.80 0.90
CA SER A 296 -15.95 6.79 1.63
C SER A 296 -16.50 8.22 1.55
N GLY A 297 -17.42 8.47 0.63
CA GLY A 297 -17.90 9.80 0.28
C GLY A 297 -17.14 10.42 -0.91
N TYR A 298 -16.27 9.64 -1.55
CA TYR A 298 -15.39 10.15 -2.60
C TYR A 298 -15.42 9.29 -3.85
N THR A 299 -15.47 9.98 -4.99
CA THR A 299 -15.15 9.43 -6.30
C THR A 299 -13.81 10.01 -6.74
N VAL A 300 -12.92 9.20 -7.28
CA VAL A 300 -11.64 9.61 -7.83
C VAL A 300 -11.62 9.42 -9.34
N PHE A 301 -11.12 10.43 -10.03
CA PHE A 301 -10.64 10.31 -11.41
C PHE A 301 -9.11 10.28 -11.38
N ALA A 302 -8.53 9.47 -12.22
CA ALA A 302 -7.08 9.34 -12.34
C ALA A 302 -6.68 9.39 -13.80
N GLY A 303 -5.56 10.04 -14.10
CA GLY A 303 -4.99 10.09 -15.43
C GLY A 303 -3.47 10.25 -15.35
N GLU A 304 -2.83 10.05 -16.49
CA GLU A 304 -1.37 10.17 -16.62
C GLU A 304 -1.05 11.01 -17.85
N THR A 305 -0.03 11.85 -17.74
CA THR A 305 0.48 12.65 -18.85
C THR A 305 2.00 12.75 -18.79
N THR A 306 2.64 13.02 -19.92
CA THR A 306 4.06 13.38 -19.99
C THR A 306 4.18 14.89 -20.11
N LEU A 307 4.69 15.53 -19.07
CA LEU A 307 4.75 16.98 -18.96
C LEU A 307 5.92 17.43 -18.11
N LYS A 308 6.74 18.34 -18.64
CA LYS A 308 7.76 19.05 -17.88
C LYS A 308 7.18 20.31 -17.25
N THR A 309 6.95 20.28 -15.95
CA THR A 309 6.58 21.49 -15.19
C THR A 309 7.84 22.23 -14.74
N ASP A 310 7.73 23.54 -14.46
CA ASP A 310 8.88 24.37 -14.04
C ASP A 310 9.62 23.79 -12.82
N ASP A 311 8.91 23.12 -11.92
CA ASP A 311 9.43 22.52 -10.69
C ASP A 311 9.52 20.97 -10.75
N TYR A 312 9.53 20.37 -11.95
CA TYR A 312 9.49 18.93 -12.13
C TYR A 312 10.56 18.17 -11.35
N TYR A 313 11.81 18.65 -11.37
CA TYR A 313 12.92 17.99 -10.69
C TYR A 313 12.98 18.29 -9.18
N GLU A 314 12.35 19.36 -8.74
CA GLU A 314 12.37 19.80 -7.35
C GLU A 314 11.25 19.20 -6.53
N THR A 315 10.15 18.81 -7.19
CA THR A 315 8.91 18.39 -6.54
C THR A 315 8.61 16.91 -6.79
N GLY A 316 8.33 16.16 -5.73
CA GLY A 316 7.95 14.74 -5.81
C GLY A 316 6.45 14.56 -6.01
N TYR A 317 5.62 15.20 -5.16
CA TYR A 317 4.18 15.26 -5.37
C TYR A 317 3.54 16.49 -4.71
N LYS A 318 2.41 16.90 -5.25
CA LYS A 318 1.63 18.07 -4.82
C LYS A 318 0.18 17.67 -4.59
N VAL A 319 -0.41 18.14 -3.50
CA VAL A 319 -1.83 18.02 -3.19
C VAL A 319 -2.45 19.41 -3.23
N TYR A 320 -3.25 19.70 -4.24
CA TYR A 320 -3.98 20.96 -4.36
C TYR A 320 -5.34 20.80 -3.69
N ILE A 321 -5.66 21.63 -2.72
CA ILE A 321 -6.93 21.55 -1.98
C ILE A 321 -7.89 22.67 -2.38
N GLY A 322 -9.18 22.37 -2.40
CA GLY A 322 -10.26 23.32 -2.69
C GLY A 322 -11.61 22.83 -2.15
N PRO A 323 -12.69 23.60 -2.32
CA PRO A 323 -14.00 23.24 -1.78
C PRO A 323 -14.50 21.89 -2.29
N GLN A 324 -14.76 20.95 -1.38
CA GLN A 324 -15.36 19.63 -1.67
C GLN A 324 -14.57 18.77 -2.67
N ARG A 325 -13.29 19.12 -2.95
CA ARG A 325 -12.42 18.42 -3.89
C ARG A 325 -10.96 18.71 -3.63
N TYR A 326 -10.10 17.82 -4.07
CA TYR A 326 -8.66 18.05 -4.13
C TYR A 326 -8.05 17.34 -5.33
N PHE A 327 -6.92 17.85 -5.79
CA PHE A 327 -6.20 17.33 -6.95
C PHE A 327 -4.78 16.98 -6.52
N VAL A 328 -4.28 15.82 -6.93
CA VAL A 328 -2.93 15.36 -6.60
C VAL A 328 -2.15 15.15 -7.87
N THR A 329 -0.92 15.61 -7.93
CA THR A 329 0.05 15.25 -8.97
C THR A 329 1.24 14.58 -8.34
N SER A 330 1.76 13.54 -8.96
CA SER A 330 2.96 12.81 -8.54
C SER A 330 3.83 12.51 -9.74
N ASP A 331 5.11 12.82 -9.64
CA ASP A 331 6.08 12.28 -10.57
C ASP A 331 6.18 10.75 -10.39
N VAL A 332 6.09 10.03 -11.49
CA VAL A 332 6.12 8.57 -11.52
C VAL A 332 7.25 8.03 -12.40
N GLY A 333 8.19 8.89 -12.75
CA GLY A 333 9.39 8.57 -13.52
C GLY A 333 9.19 8.64 -15.04
N GLY A 334 10.29 8.83 -15.75
CA GLY A 334 10.31 8.89 -17.22
C GLY A 334 9.50 10.05 -17.80
N GLY A 335 9.53 11.22 -17.17
CA GLY A 335 8.79 12.41 -17.61
C GLY A 335 7.29 12.36 -17.34
N ARG A 336 6.79 11.30 -16.73
CA ARG A 336 5.36 11.07 -16.52
C ARG A 336 4.87 11.68 -15.20
N ILE A 337 3.72 12.33 -15.27
CA ILE A 337 2.98 12.82 -14.11
C ILE A 337 1.68 12.03 -14.01
N GLN A 338 1.52 11.28 -12.93
CA GLN A 338 0.24 10.70 -12.55
C GLN A 338 -0.54 11.70 -11.73
N TRP A 339 -1.83 11.88 -12.05
CA TRP A 339 -2.69 12.73 -11.28
C TRP A 339 -3.96 12.01 -10.80
N TYR A 340 -4.53 12.55 -9.73
CA TYR A 340 -5.77 12.08 -9.13
C TYR A 340 -6.64 13.28 -8.76
N ALA A 341 -7.91 13.29 -9.22
CA ALA A 341 -8.91 14.30 -8.85
C ALA A 341 -9.99 13.63 -7.98
N PHE A 342 -10.10 14.07 -6.75
CA PHE A 342 -11.04 13.53 -5.77
C PHE A 342 -12.20 14.48 -5.59
N PHE A 343 -13.43 13.94 -5.67
CA PHE A 343 -14.66 14.69 -5.53
C PHE A 343 -15.59 14.07 -4.48
N ALA A 344 -16.28 14.92 -3.70
CA ALA A 344 -17.33 14.51 -2.78
C ALA A 344 -18.64 14.24 -3.53
N PHE A 345 -18.64 13.25 -4.43
CA PHE A 345 -19.82 12.87 -5.20
C PHE A 345 -20.68 11.84 -4.47
N PRO A 346 -21.99 11.77 -4.75
CA PRO A 346 -22.80 10.63 -4.34
C PRO A 346 -22.29 9.31 -4.91
N PRO A 347 -22.47 8.18 -4.20
CA PRO A 347 -22.05 6.89 -4.71
C PRO A 347 -22.79 6.52 -5.99
N GLY A 348 -22.09 5.91 -6.94
CA GLY A 348 -22.64 5.51 -8.22
C GLY A 348 -22.73 6.64 -9.25
N THR A 349 -22.15 7.82 -8.99
CA THR A 349 -21.98 8.86 -10.00
C THR A 349 -20.99 8.37 -11.05
N LYS A 350 -21.50 7.93 -12.20
CA LYS A 350 -20.69 7.34 -13.26
C LYS A 350 -20.58 8.31 -14.42
N LYS A 351 -19.34 8.57 -14.85
CA LYS A 351 -18.99 9.40 -15.99
C LYS A 351 -18.04 8.69 -16.95
N ALA A 352 -17.13 7.87 -16.46
CA ALA A 352 -16.18 7.13 -17.26
C ALA A 352 -16.77 5.82 -17.82
N PRO A 353 -16.38 5.39 -19.04
CA PRO A 353 -16.82 4.13 -19.65
C PRO A 353 -16.36 2.88 -18.90
N SER A 354 -15.23 2.96 -18.21
CA SER A 354 -14.66 1.85 -17.46
C SER A 354 -14.08 2.31 -16.13
N GLY A 355 -14.20 1.46 -15.13
CA GLY A 355 -13.56 1.68 -13.82
C GLY A 355 -12.24 0.91 -13.70
N TRP A 356 -11.42 1.32 -12.79
CA TRP A 356 -10.17 0.67 -12.43
C TRP A 356 -10.40 -0.79 -11.99
N GLY A 357 -9.60 -1.72 -12.53
CA GLY A 357 -9.61 -3.11 -12.08
C GLY A 357 -10.70 -3.99 -12.70
N GLY A 358 -11.21 -3.65 -13.88
CA GLY A 358 -12.13 -4.52 -14.63
C GLY A 358 -13.49 -4.71 -13.97
N SER A 359 -13.81 -3.94 -12.93
CA SER A 359 -15.11 -3.98 -12.29
C SER A 359 -16.07 -3.09 -13.07
N GLU A 360 -17.04 -3.71 -13.70
CA GLU A 360 -18.25 -3.15 -14.27
C GLU A 360 -18.05 -2.02 -15.31
N ARG A 361 -18.18 -2.40 -16.55
CA ARG A 361 -18.38 -1.47 -17.65
C ARG A 361 -19.57 -0.56 -17.33
N ASN A 362 -19.35 0.73 -17.43
CA ASN A 362 -20.43 1.69 -17.32
C ASN A 362 -21.18 1.80 -18.66
N ASP A 363 -22.23 0.99 -18.82
CA ASP A 363 -23.05 1.02 -20.04
C ASP A 363 -23.87 2.31 -20.20
N GLN A 364 -23.86 3.20 -19.19
CA GLN A 364 -24.53 4.50 -19.21
C GLN A 364 -23.57 5.67 -19.49
N ALA A 365 -22.26 5.41 -19.62
CA ALA A 365 -21.30 6.45 -19.97
C ALA A 365 -21.54 6.86 -21.43
N ASP A 366 -21.56 8.16 -21.65
CA ASP A 366 -21.50 8.70 -23.01
C ASP A 366 -20.08 8.46 -23.55
N PRO A 367 -19.90 7.64 -24.59
CA PRO A 367 -18.57 7.38 -25.14
C PRO A 367 -17.96 8.61 -25.82
N GLU A 368 -18.77 9.64 -26.10
CA GLU A 368 -18.32 10.91 -26.67
C GLU A 368 -17.99 11.96 -25.61
N GLU A 369 -18.28 11.71 -24.31
CA GLU A 369 -17.99 12.65 -23.23
C GLU A 369 -16.47 12.74 -23.01
N ASN A 370 -15.89 13.91 -23.25
CA ASN A 370 -14.49 14.18 -22.94
C ASN A 370 -14.35 14.38 -21.42
N LEU A 371 -13.84 13.35 -20.74
CA LEU A 371 -13.66 13.36 -19.28
C LEU A 371 -12.69 14.43 -18.80
N VAL A 372 -11.68 14.76 -19.59
CA VAL A 372 -10.74 15.84 -19.23
C VAL A 372 -11.48 17.18 -19.19
N GLU A 373 -12.28 17.48 -20.20
CA GLU A 373 -13.08 18.73 -20.24
C GLU A 373 -14.12 18.75 -19.11
N TYR A 374 -14.73 17.61 -18.79
CA TYR A 374 -15.61 17.51 -17.63
C TYR A 374 -14.86 17.84 -16.32
N ILE A 375 -13.68 17.25 -16.10
CA ILE A 375 -12.88 17.51 -14.89
C ILE A 375 -12.39 18.96 -14.87
N LYS A 376 -11.98 19.54 -16.00
CA LYS A 376 -11.62 20.96 -16.12
C LYS A 376 -12.78 21.88 -15.73
N SER A 377 -14.00 21.56 -16.18
CA SER A 377 -15.19 22.34 -15.82
C SER A 377 -15.44 22.34 -14.30
N LEU A 378 -15.11 21.24 -13.61
CA LEU A 378 -15.20 21.15 -12.17
C LEU A 378 -14.07 21.90 -11.44
N HIS A 379 -12.94 22.16 -12.09
CA HIS A 379 -11.80 22.90 -11.56
C HIS A 379 -11.70 24.34 -12.10
N GLN A 380 -12.81 24.88 -12.61
CA GLN A 380 -12.84 26.26 -13.10
C GLN A 380 -12.41 27.23 -11.99
N GLY A 381 -11.46 28.12 -12.31
CA GLY A 381 -10.89 29.06 -11.35
C GLY A 381 -9.77 28.47 -10.46
N TRP A 382 -9.35 27.24 -10.71
CA TRP A 382 -8.20 26.64 -10.03
C TRP A 382 -6.86 27.13 -10.61
N SER A 383 -5.78 26.81 -9.89
CA SER A 383 -4.40 27.10 -10.28
C SER A 383 -4.10 26.66 -11.72
N SER A 384 -3.35 27.50 -12.44
CA SER A 384 -2.83 27.17 -13.77
C SER A 384 -2.02 25.86 -13.79
N GLU A 385 -1.32 25.53 -12.72
CA GLU A 385 -0.60 24.24 -12.61
C GLU A 385 -1.53 23.03 -12.79
N VAL A 386 -2.74 23.06 -12.19
CA VAL A 386 -3.74 22.00 -12.34
C VAL A 386 -4.30 21.98 -13.75
N MET A 387 -4.62 23.15 -14.31
CA MET A 387 -5.19 23.26 -15.66
C MET A 387 -4.18 22.78 -16.71
N THR A 388 -2.89 23.11 -16.57
CA THR A 388 -1.84 22.67 -17.49
C THR A 388 -1.68 21.15 -17.50
N VAL A 389 -1.76 20.49 -16.34
CA VAL A 389 -1.73 19.02 -16.25
C VAL A 389 -2.94 18.40 -16.96
N LEU A 390 -4.13 18.95 -16.75
CA LEU A 390 -5.35 18.48 -17.41
C LEU A 390 -5.32 18.70 -18.92
N ASP A 391 -4.85 19.87 -19.38
CA ASP A 391 -4.72 20.20 -20.81
C ASP A 391 -3.74 19.27 -21.54
N SER A 392 -2.74 18.77 -20.84
CA SER A 392 -1.74 17.83 -21.38
C SER A 392 -2.16 16.37 -21.30
N THR A 393 -3.33 16.06 -20.71
CA THR A 393 -3.76 14.68 -20.45
C THR A 393 -4.58 14.14 -21.62
N PRO A 394 -4.20 12.98 -22.21
CA PRO A 394 -5.03 12.30 -23.19
C PRO A 394 -6.36 11.82 -22.56
N PRO A 395 -7.53 12.16 -23.14
CA PRO A 395 -8.83 11.80 -22.55
C PRO A 395 -9.02 10.30 -22.30
N GLU A 396 -8.47 9.46 -23.17
CA GLU A 396 -8.51 8.01 -23.09
C GLU A 396 -7.70 7.44 -21.92
N SER A 397 -6.80 8.23 -21.33
CA SER A 397 -6.02 7.82 -20.14
C SER A 397 -6.77 8.02 -18.84
N VAL A 398 -7.97 8.61 -18.86
CA VAL A 398 -8.72 8.96 -17.66
C VAL A 398 -9.61 7.81 -17.20
N GLU A 399 -9.48 7.46 -15.95
CA GLU A 399 -10.28 6.44 -15.26
C GLU A 399 -11.09 7.03 -14.12
N GLN A 400 -12.20 6.37 -13.77
CA GLN A 400 -13.04 6.74 -12.62
C GLN A 400 -13.24 5.58 -11.67
N ARG A 401 -13.26 5.86 -10.36
CA ARG A 401 -13.53 4.88 -9.33
C ARG A 401 -14.21 5.50 -8.11
N ASP A 402 -15.22 4.82 -7.60
CA ASP A 402 -15.74 5.08 -6.26
C ASP A 402 -14.82 4.47 -5.21
N LEU A 403 -14.50 5.22 -4.16
CA LEU A 403 -13.64 4.76 -3.09
C LEU A 403 -14.46 4.17 -1.95
N PHE A 404 -14.01 3.02 -1.50
CA PHE A 404 -14.59 2.31 -0.36
C PHE A 404 -13.50 2.04 0.68
N ASP A 405 -13.88 2.07 1.93
CA ASP A 405 -13.04 1.68 3.05
C ASP A 405 -13.83 0.83 4.07
N ARG A 406 -13.14 0.36 5.10
CA ARG A 406 -13.74 -0.25 6.28
C ARG A 406 -13.29 0.52 7.52
N SER A 407 -14.19 0.66 8.48
CA SER A 407 -13.82 1.18 9.79
C SER A 407 -12.94 0.16 10.52
N PRO A 408 -11.98 0.60 11.36
CA PRO A 408 -11.20 -0.31 12.19
C PRO A 408 -12.08 -1.21 13.07
N GLU A 409 -11.86 -2.52 13.02
CA GLU A 409 -12.63 -3.52 13.78
C GLU A 409 -11.76 -4.13 14.88
N LEU A 410 -11.48 -3.36 15.93
CA LEU A 410 -10.55 -3.71 17.01
C LEU A 410 -10.88 -4.98 17.79
N LEU A 411 -12.14 -5.41 17.80
CA LEU A 411 -12.62 -6.55 18.57
C LEU A 411 -12.94 -7.78 17.70
N ARG A 412 -12.65 -7.71 16.40
CA ARG A 412 -12.96 -8.77 15.46
C ARG A 412 -11.66 -9.35 14.93
N SER A 413 -11.37 -10.60 15.29
CA SER A 413 -10.14 -11.29 14.87
C SER A 413 -10.07 -11.44 13.36
N TRP A 414 -8.88 -11.28 12.78
CA TRP A 414 -8.63 -11.54 11.36
C TRP A 414 -8.37 -13.02 11.05
N ALA A 415 -8.45 -13.87 12.08
CA ALA A 415 -8.20 -15.29 11.96
C ALA A 415 -9.32 -16.10 12.60
N ASP A 416 -9.67 -17.22 11.96
CA ASP A 416 -10.63 -18.22 12.42
C ASP A 416 -10.11 -19.63 12.08
N GLY A 417 -9.79 -20.42 13.10
CA GLY A 417 -9.16 -21.72 12.93
C GLY A 417 -7.85 -21.64 12.16
N ASN A 418 -7.80 -22.24 10.98
CA ASN A 418 -6.63 -22.28 10.08
C ASN A 418 -6.70 -21.27 8.94
N VAL A 419 -7.58 -20.28 9.03
CA VAL A 419 -7.79 -19.25 8.01
C VAL A 419 -7.42 -17.88 8.60
N VAL A 420 -6.73 -17.05 7.83
CA VAL A 420 -6.39 -15.68 8.20
C VAL A 420 -6.54 -14.74 7.01
N CYS A 421 -6.99 -13.52 7.25
CA CYS A 421 -7.04 -12.46 6.23
C CYS A 421 -5.99 -11.39 6.50
N ILE A 422 -5.46 -10.79 5.42
CA ILE A 422 -4.44 -9.74 5.45
C ILE A 422 -4.75 -8.62 4.44
N GLY A 423 -4.08 -7.50 4.59
CA GLY A 423 -4.18 -6.36 3.67
C GLY A 423 -5.63 -5.88 3.50
N ASP A 424 -5.99 -5.48 2.29
CA ASP A 424 -7.33 -4.95 1.98
C ASP A 424 -8.48 -5.93 2.24
N ALA A 425 -8.21 -7.22 2.45
CA ALA A 425 -9.24 -8.17 2.86
C ALA A 425 -9.81 -7.84 4.26
N VAL A 426 -9.00 -7.24 5.15
CA VAL A 426 -9.42 -6.90 6.52
C VAL A 426 -9.30 -5.43 6.86
N HIS A 427 -8.39 -4.69 6.25
CA HIS A 427 -8.15 -3.28 6.58
C HIS A 427 -8.01 -2.36 5.35
N PRO A 428 -8.92 -2.42 4.37
CA PRO A 428 -8.89 -1.46 3.28
C PRO A 428 -9.04 -0.06 3.84
N MET A 429 -8.23 0.87 3.33
CA MET A 429 -8.13 2.22 3.85
C MET A 429 -8.11 3.26 2.75
N MET A 430 -8.36 4.52 3.10
CA MET A 430 -8.26 5.64 2.17
C MET A 430 -6.81 5.80 1.67
N PRO A 431 -6.61 6.15 0.39
CA PRO A 431 -5.27 6.16 -0.22
C PRO A 431 -4.38 7.33 0.20
N ASN A 432 -4.90 8.31 0.92
CA ASN A 432 -4.27 9.61 1.19
C ASN A 432 -2.90 9.56 1.88
N LEU A 433 -2.59 8.49 2.59
CA LEU A 433 -1.28 8.30 3.23
C LEU A 433 -0.37 7.32 2.48
N GLY A 434 -0.83 6.74 1.36
CA GLY A 434 -0.07 5.74 0.61
C GLY A 434 0.24 4.47 1.41
N GLN A 435 -0.55 4.14 2.45
CA GLN A 435 -0.21 3.08 3.40
C GLN A 435 -0.85 1.72 3.13
N GLY A 436 -1.84 1.60 2.23
CA GLY A 436 -2.52 0.32 2.00
C GLY A 436 -1.58 -0.81 1.62
N GLY A 437 -0.77 -0.61 0.58
CA GLY A 437 0.26 -1.57 0.16
C GLY A 437 1.36 -1.75 1.22
N CYS A 438 1.75 -0.68 1.91
CA CYS A 438 2.75 -0.73 2.97
C CYS A 438 2.30 -1.64 4.13
N GLN A 439 1.07 -1.49 4.58
CA GLN A 439 0.52 -2.31 5.66
C GLN A 439 0.35 -3.78 5.25
N ALA A 440 0.00 -4.05 3.99
CA ALA A 440 -0.07 -5.42 3.47
C ALA A 440 1.32 -6.11 3.42
N ILE A 441 2.39 -5.37 3.12
CA ILE A 441 3.78 -5.88 3.18
C ILE A 441 4.21 -6.14 4.63
N GLU A 442 3.88 -5.24 5.56
CA GLU A 442 4.12 -5.49 6.99
C GLU A 442 3.35 -6.73 7.48
N ASP A 443 2.10 -6.94 7.04
CA ASP A 443 1.32 -8.14 7.35
C ASP A 443 2.00 -9.41 6.85
N ALA A 444 2.47 -9.40 5.60
CA ALA A 444 3.15 -10.52 4.97
C ALA A 444 4.37 -10.97 5.79
N TYR A 445 5.19 -10.00 6.22
CA TYR A 445 6.36 -10.26 7.03
C TYR A 445 5.97 -10.82 8.40
N VAL A 446 5.12 -10.10 9.16
CA VAL A 446 4.74 -10.50 10.53
C VAL A 446 4.02 -11.83 10.56
N LEU A 447 3.17 -12.14 9.56
CA LEU A 447 2.49 -13.43 9.44
C LEU A 447 3.51 -14.55 9.21
N SER A 448 4.45 -14.35 8.29
CA SER A 448 5.48 -15.36 8.00
C SER A 448 6.37 -15.65 9.20
N GLU A 449 6.81 -14.60 9.92
CA GLU A 449 7.59 -14.73 11.17
C GLU A 449 6.80 -15.50 12.24
N THR A 450 5.52 -15.17 12.39
CA THR A 450 4.68 -15.80 13.41
C THR A 450 4.43 -17.28 13.11
N LEU A 451 4.23 -17.63 11.85
CA LEU A 451 4.07 -19.02 11.43
C LEU A 451 5.38 -19.82 11.48
N GLU A 452 6.53 -19.19 11.21
CA GLU A 452 7.84 -19.84 11.35
C GLU A 452 8.11 -20.29 12.80
N LEU A 453 7.67 -19.50 13.77
CA LEU A 453 7.78 -19.85 15.18
C LEU A 453 6.80 -20.94 15.62
N CYS A 454 5.82 -21.27 14.78
CA CYS A 454 4.81 -22.27 15.09
C CYS A 454 5.38 -23.69 14.94
N LYS A 455 5.52 -24.43 16.03
CA LYS A 455 6.17 -25.76 16.06
C LYS A 455 5.25 -26.92 15.73
N SER A 456 3.95 -26.73 15.66
CA SER A 456 2.95 -27.78 15.43
C SER A 456 1.73 -27.23 14.72
N THR A 457 1.12 -28.06 13.85
CA THR A 457 -0.17 -27.71 13.19
C THR A 457 -1.29 -27.49 14.19
N GLU A 458 -1.26 -28.14 15.34
CA GLU A 458 -2.23 -27.93 16.43
C GLU A 458 -2.18 -26.51 17.03
N ASN A 459 -1.04 -25.82 16.91
CA ASN A 459 -0.83 -24.48 17.43
C ASN A 459 -1.06 -23.38 16.37
N LEU A 460 -1.45 -23.72 15.15
CA LEU A 460 -1.64 -22.76 14.06
C LEU A 460 -2.67 -21.69 14.40
N GLU A 461 -3.81 -22.05 14.95
CA GLU A 461 -4.84 -21.09 15.36
C GLU A 461 -4.26 -20.06 16.35
N GLY A 462 -3.49 -20.50 17.35
CA GLY A 462 -2.82 -19.61 18.30
C GLY A 462 -1.82 -18.67 17.62
N ALA A 463 -1.04 -19.18 16.66
CA ALA A 463 -0.10 -18.37 15.89
C ALA A 463 -0.82 -17.32 15.02
N LEU A 464 -1.92 -17.66 14.38
CA LEU A 464 -2.72 -16.72 13.59
C LEU A 464 -3.39 -15.64 14.47
N GLN A 465 -3.84 -16.03 15.68
CA GLN A 465 -4.34 -15.06 16.67
C GLN A 465 -3.22 -14.12 17.17
N ASP A 466 -2.00 -14.61 17.33
CA ASP A 466 -0.86 -13.78 17.72
C ASP A 466 -0.43 -12.81 16.62
N PHE A 467 -0.51 -13.21 15.35
CA PHE A 467 -0.37 -12.29 14.22
C PHE A 467 -1.40 -11.15 14.31
N TYR A 468 -2.68 -11.47 14.47
CA TYR A 468 -3.74 -10.46 14.64
C TYR A 468 -3.42 -9.47 15.76
N LYS A 469 -3.05 -9.95 16.96
CA LYS A 469 -2.71 -9.10 18.11
C LYS A 469 -1.52 -8.17 17.84
N LYS A 470 -0.52 -8.66 17.09
CA LYS A 470 0.67 -7.86 16.73
C LYS A 470 0.32 -6.73 15.75
N ARG A 471 -0.69 -6.93 14.90
CA ARG A 471 -1.00 -6.01 13.80
C ARG A 471 -2.15 -5.05 14.06
N ILE A 472 -3.18 -5.49 14.79
CA ILE A 472 -4.47 -4.80 14.88
C ILE A 472 -4.38 -3.34 15.36
N VAL A 473 -3.57 -3.06 16.38
CA VAL A 473 -3.46 -1.71 16.93
C VAL A 473 -2.81 -0.75 15.93
N ARG A 474 -1.67 -1.15 15.35
CA ARG A 474 -0.95 -0.33 14.38
C ARG A 474 -1.79 -0.06 13.13
N VAL A 475 -2.36 -1.10 12.55
CA VAL A 475 -3.20 -0.97 11.35
C VAL A 475 -4.43 -0.11 11.60
N SER A 476 -5.10 -0.28 12.74
CA SER A 476 -6.26 0.53 13.10
C SER A 476 -5.93 2.02 13.25
N ILE A 477 -4.77 2.35 13.81
CA ILE A 477 -4.30 3.73 13.89
C ILE A 477 -4.05 4.27 12.47
N VAL A 478 -3.38 3.51 11.60
CA VAL A 478 -3.11 3.93 10.21
C VAL A 478 -4.40 4.11 9.41
N GLN A 479 -5.39 3.19 9.54
CA GLN A 479 -6.71 3.36 8.92
C GLN A 479 -7.41 4.64 9.39
N LEU A 480 -7.38 4.89 10.71
CA LEU A 480 -7.99 6.08 11.29
C LEU A 480 -7.31 7.37 10.82
N LEU A 481 -5.97 7.39 10.77
CA LEU A 481 -5.20 8.53 10.26
C LEU A 481 -5.48 8.77 8.77
N SER A 482 -5.57 7.70 7.96
CA SER A 482 -5.90 7.80 6.54
C SER A 482 -7.30 8.37 6.32
N ARG A 483 -8.28 7.95 7.10
CA ARG A 483 -9.64 8.48 7.05
C ARG A 483 -9.68 9.94 7.49
N LEU A 484 -9.03 10.25 8.61
CA LEU A 484 -8.97 11.60 9.14
C LEU A 484 -8.30 12.57 8.15
N ALA A 485 -7.21 12.16 7.51
CA ALA A 485 -6.54 12.95 6.48
C ALA A 485 -7.49 13.27 5.32
N SER A 486 -8.26 12.28 4.84
CA SER A 486 -9.26 12.49 3.79
C SER A 486 -10.33 13.49 4.21
N ASP A 487 -10.93 13.28 5.39
CA ASP A 487 -12.01 14.14 5.89
C ASP A 487 -11.52 15.56 6.15
N LEU A 488 -10.28 15.74 6.63
CA LEU A 488 -9.70 17.07 6.85
C LEU A 488 -9.42 17.79 5.52
N ILE A 489 -8.87 17.10 4.54
CA ILE A 489 -8.52 17.70 3.25
C ILE A 489 -9.78 18.19 2.53
N ILE A 490 -10.82 17.35 2.43
CA ILE A 490 -12.02 17.71 1.67
C ILE A 490 -12.90 18.75 2.37
N ASN A 491 -12.89 18.76 3.72
CA ASN A 491 -13.65 19.71 4.50
C ASN A 491 -12.79 20.92 4.94
N ALA A 492 -11.58 21.08 4.39
CA ALA A 492 -10.66 22.15 4.77
C ALA A 492 -11.26 23.54 4.60
N PHE A 493 -12.14 23.71 3.61
CA PHE A 493 -12.83 24.97 3.33
C PHE A 493 -14.11 25.19 4.13
N ASP A 494 -14.69 24.14 4.69
CA ASP A 494 -15.91 24.19 5.48
C ASP A 494 -15.63 24.21 7.00
N THR A 495 -14.36 24.23 7.38
CA THR A 495 -13.94 24.24 8.79
C THR A 495 -13.61 25.66 9.26
N PRO A 496 -13.59 25.93 10.58
CA PRO A 496 -13.09 27.19 11.12
C PRO A 496 -11.65 27.54 10.73
N TRP A 497 -10.94 26.62 10.14
CA TRP A 497 -9.56 26.67 9.70
C TRP A 497 -9.41 26.87 8.20
N SER A 498 -10.51 27.06 7.49
CA SER A 498 -10.48 27.26 6.04
C SER A 498 -9.56 28.41 5.66
N PRO A 499 -8.59 28.23 4.76
CA PRO A 499 -7.75 29.31 4.27
C PRO A 499 -8.51 30.28 3.36
N HIS A 500 -9.75 29.96 2.98
CA HIS A 500 -10.55 30.74 2.02
C HIS A 500 -11.74 31.50 2.62
N ASP A 501 -11.93 31.46 3.92
CA ASP A 501 -12.85 32.40 4.54
C ASP A 501 -12.37 33.83 4.27
N ASP A 502 -13.31 34.76 4.01
CA ASP A 502 -13.09 36.19 3.80
C ASP A 502 -12.21 36.78 4.93
N LEU A 503 -10.92 36.73 4.73
CA LEU A 503 -9.90 36.77 5.78
C LEU A 503 -9.61 38.15 6.33
N GLY A 504 -10.08 39.17 5.66
CA GLY A 504 -9.87 40.54 6.14
C GLY A 504 -10.66 40.90 7.39
N LYS A 505 -11.60 40.02 7.81
CA LYS A 505 -12.59 40.38 8.84
C LYS A 505 -12.90 39.29 9.87
N SER A 506 -12.40 38.05 9.73
CA SER A 506 -12.75 36.94 10.61
C SER A 506 -11.60 36.51 11.51
N TRP A 507 -11.91 36.27 12.81
CA TRP A 507 -10.98 35.67 13.78
C TRP A 507 -10.46 34.29 13.33
N LYS A 508 -11.10 33.63 12.39
CA LYS A 508 -10.72 32.34 11.82
C LYS A 508 -9.36 32.38 11.12
N SER A 509 -8.98 33.52 10.50
CA SER A 509 -7.67 33.69 9.86
C SER A 509 -6.51 33.63 10.84
N TYR A 510 -6.70 34.12 12.06
CA TYR A 510 -5.66 34.02 13.10
C TYR A 510 -5.41 32.57 13.51
N LEU A 511 -6.46 31.74 13.54
CA LEU A 511 -6.34 30.32 13.84
C LEU A 511 -5.57 29.60 12.74
N THR A 512 -5.81 29.89 11.46
CA THR A 512 -5.04 29.32 10.35
C THR A 512 -3.57 29.70 10.46
N PHE A 513 -3.26 30.95 10.79
CA PHE A 513 -1.88 31.41 11.01
C PHE A 513 -1.17 30.61 12.12
N PHE A 514 -1.85 30.34 13.23
CA PHE A 514 -1.28 29.54 14.33
C PHE A 514 -1.20 28.05 14.01
N TRP A 515 -2.18 27.49 13.28
CA TRP A 515 -2.23 26.05 12.99
C TRP A 515 -1.24 25.62 11.92
N LYS A 516 -0.94 26.44 10.93
CA LYS A 516 0.07 26.13 9.89
C LYS A 516 1.42 25.70 10.51
N PRO A 517 2.02 26.45 11.43
CA PRO A 517 3.24 26.00 12.11
C PRO A 517 3.06 24.71 12.91
N VAL A 518 1.93 24.53 13.58
CA VAL A 518 1.66 23.30 14.36
C VAL A 518 1.56 22.10 13.45
N LEU A 519 0.86 22.20 12.32
CA LEU A 519 0.81 21.16 11.31
C LEU A 519 2.21 20.85 10.75
N GLN A 520 2.94 21.90 10.34
CA GLN A 520 4.25 21.78 9.69
C GLN A 520 5.32 21.21 10.62
N TYR A 521 5.38 21.65 11.88
CA TYR A 521 6.51 21.38 12.77
C TYR A 521 6.21 20.40 13.91
N ALA A 522 4.95 20.03 14.13
CA ALA A 522 4.59 19.09 15.17
C ALA A 522 3.75 17.91 14.64
N ILE A 523 2.61 18.16 14.00
CA ILE A 523 1.66 17.08 13.65
C ILE A 523 2.22 16.21 12.54
N PHE A 524 2.62 16.78 11.39
CA PHE A 524 3.15 15.97 10.29
C PHE A 524 4.47 15.28 10.62
N PRO A 525 5.46 15.91 11.27
CA PRO A 525 6.65 15.19 11.71
C PRO A 525 6.33 13.98 12.61
N ALA A 526 5.44 14.15 13.59
CA ALA A 526 5.02 13.05 14.47
C ALA A 526 4.27 11.95 13.71
N GLN A 527 3.38 12.32 12.79
CA GLN A 527 2.63 11.37 11.95
C GLN A 527 3.56 10.57 11.04
N PHE A 528 4.46 11.23 10.31
CA PHE A 528 5.39 10.54 9.41
C PHE A 528 6.43 9.74 10.18
N ALA A 529 6.90 10.22 11.33
CA ALA A 529 7.74 9.44 12.21
C ALA A 529 7.04 8.15 12.66
N TYR A 530 5.78 8.23 13.08
CA TYR A 530 5.00 7.04 13.44
C TYR A 530 4.80 6.09 12.27
N LEU A 531 4.44 6.59 11.08
CA LEU A 531 4.19 5.78 9.90
C LEU A 531 5.46 5.07 9.42
N TYR A 532 6.60 5.78 9.40
CA TYR A 532 7.81 5.34 8.73
C TYR A 532 8.76 4.56 9.64
N SER A 533 8.79 4.85 10.93
CA SER A 533 9.74 4.24 11.89
C SER A 533 9.44 2.77 12.22
N TYR A 534 8.39 2.18 11.66
CA TYR A 534 8.13 0.76 11.85
C TYR A 534 9.07 -0.06 10.98
N HIS A 535 9.92 -0.83 11.63
CA HIS A 535 10.77 -1.83 11.01
C HIS A 535 10.92 -3.05 11.94
N PRO A 536 10.92 -4.27 11.40
CA PRO A 536 10.83 -5.48 12.20
C PRO A 536 12.08 -5.74 13.07
N THR A 537 13.25 -5.40 12.56
CA THR A 537 14.54 -5.79 13.15
C THR A 537 15.31 -4.68 13.85
N GLY A 538 14.84 -3.44 13.75
CA GLY A 538 15.44 -2.31 14.48
C GLY A 538 16.72 -1.74 13.87
N SER A 539 17.24 -2.27 12.78
CA SER A 539 18.49 -1.82 12.16
C SER A 539 18.35 -1.65 10.67
N MET A 540 18.26 -0.40 10.24
CA MET A 540 18.18 -0.09 8.83
C MET A 540 19.31 0.85 8.46
N GLY A 541 20.13 0.45 7.51
CA GLY A 541 20.94 1.39 6.75
C GLY A 541 20.02 2.24 5.89
N GLY A 542 20.19 3.56 5.89
CA GLY A 542 19.55 4.44 4.90
C GLY A 542 19.90 4.03 3.47
N LEU A 543 19.29 4.70 2.51
CA LEU A 543 19.70 4.53 1.11
C LEU A 543 21.15 5.03 0.98
N PRO A 544 22.07 4.26 0.37
CA PRO A 544 23.42 4.76 0.11
C PRO A 544 23.37 6.02 -0.75
N ALA A 545 24.13 7.03 -0.38
CA ALA A 545 24.18 8.31 -1.13
C ALA A 545 24.56 8.12 -2.61
N GLU A 546 25.39 7.12 -2.89
CA GLU A 546 25.79 6.76 -4.25
C GLU A 546 24.59 6.25 -5.08
N LEU A 547 23.68 5.50 -4.46
CA LEU A 547 22.48 5.00 -5.13
C LEU A 547 21.50 6.16 -5.41
N GLU A 548 21.35 7.09 -4.47
CA GLU A 548 20.52 8.28 -4.66
C GLU A 548 21.07 9.15 -5.81
N ALA A 549 22.38 9.41 -5.84
CA ALA A 549 23.01 10.18 -6.91
C ALA A 549 22.85 9.53 -8.28
N LYS A 550 23.11 8.23 -8.36
CA LYS A 550 22.95 7.44 -9.60
C LYS A 550 21.50 7.44 -10.08
N TRP A 551 20.55 7.31 -9.17
CA TRP A 551 19.14 7.39 -9.50
C TRP A 551 18.77 8.78 -10.04
N GLN A 552 19.22 9.87 -9.41
CA GLN A 552 18.94 11.22 -9.88
C GLN A 552 19.45 11.45 -11.31
N GLU A 553 20.67 11.01 -11.61
CA GLU A 553 21.24 11.09 -12.96
C GLU A 553 20.39 10.32 -13.99
N GLN A 554 20.01 9.10 -13.67
CA GLN A 554 19.18 8.28 -14.56
C GLN A 554 17.76 8.87 -14.72
N HIS A 555 17.15 9.36 -13.64
CA HIS A 555 15.84 9.97 -13.66
C HIS A 555 15.80 11.21 -14.56
N VAL A 556 16.81 12.09 -14.47
CA VAL A 556 16.92 13.25 -15.36
C VAL A 556 17.05 12.80 -16.82
N LYS A 557 17.95 11.87 -17.11
CA LYS A 557 18.17 11.36 -18.47
C LYS A 557 16.91 10.76 -19.09
N ASP A 558 16.20 9.92 -18.36
CA ASP A 558 14.99 9.26 -18.85
C ASP A 558 13.85 10.25 -19.06
N SER A 559 13.73 11.25 -18.16
CA SER A 559 12.71 12.28 -18.25
C SER A 559 12.96 13.24 -19.42
N GLU A 560 14.19 13.72 -19.61
CA GLU A 560 14.52 14.59 -20.75
C GLU A 560 14.27 13.85 -22.08
N ALA A 561 14.68 12.57 -22.20
CA ALA A 561 14.39 11.77 -23.39
C ALA A 561 12.89 11.56 -23.65
N ALA A 562 12.05 11.63 -22.63
CA ALA A 562 10.60 11.56 -22.78
C ALA A 562 10.02 12.92 -23.23
N PHE A 563 10.54 14.02 -22.69
CA PHE A 563 10.10 15.38 -23.06
C PHE A 563 10.48 15.70 -24.51
N ASP A 564 11.72 15.38 -24.93
CA ASP A 564 12.17 15.55 -26.32
C ASP A 564 11.23 14.84 -27.31
N ARG A 565 10.80 13.61 -27.00
CA ARG A 565 9.83 12.87 -27.85
C ARG A 565 8.47 13.55 -27.93
N VAL A 566 7.99 14.13 -26.83
CA VAL A 566 6.71 14.88 -26.84
C VAL A 566 6.81 16.12 -27.70
N GLU A 567 7.94 16.85 -27.66
CA GLU A 567 8.16 18.02 -28.51
C GLU A 567 8.25 17.65 -30.00
N GLU A 568 8.89 16.53 -30.36
CA GLU A 568 9.01 16.07 -31.74
C GLU A 568 7.69 15.55 -32.31
N ASP A 569 6.95 14.76 -31.55
CA ASP A 569 5.72 14.08 -32.01
C ASP A 569 4.45 14.94 -31.85
N GLY A 570 4.52 16.03 -31.07
CA GLY A 570 3.37 16.91 -30.77
C GLY A 570 2.26 16.22 -29.98
N GLN A 571 2.51 15.04 -29.46
CA GLN A 571 1.58 14.27 -28.63
C GLN A 571 2.22 13.89 -27.31
N SER A 572 1.55 14.19 -26.21
CA SER A 572 1.87 13.58 -24.92
C SER A 572 1.86 12.06 -25.11
N VAL A 573 3.02 11.44 -24.89
CA VAL A 573 3.11 9.97 -24.90
C VAL A 573 2.31 9.47 -23.71
N ALA A 574 1.03 9.16 -23.92
CA ALA A 574 0.32 8.34 -22.96
C ALA A 574 1.11 7.05 -22.79
N ALA A 575 1.33 6.64 -21.56
CA ALA A 575 1.79 5.29 -21.31
C ALA A 575 0.93 4.34 -22.17
N PRO A 576 1.49 3.29 -22.77
CA PRO A 576 0.77 2.38 -23.66
C PRO A 576 -0.55 2.04 -22.99
N SER A 577 -1.63 2.43 -23.61
CA SER A 577 -2.99 2.54 -23.06
C SER A 577 -3.25 1.53 -21.95
N PHE A 578 -3.66 2.00 -20.78
CA PHE A 578 -4.07 1.19 -19.62
C PHE A 578 -5.11 0.12 -19.98
N PHE A 579 -5.65 0.19 -21.20
CA PHE A 579 -6.85 -0.46 -21.68
C PHE A 579 -6.68 -1.37 -22.90
N LYS A 580 -5.50 -1.86 -23.25
CA LYS A 580 -5.49 -3.04 -24.09
C LYS A 580 -6.09 -4.16 -23.27
N THR A 581 -7.44 -4.26 -23.33
CA THR A 581 -8.15 -5.51 -23.03
C THR A 581 -7.38 -6.62 -23.69
N ALA A 582 -6.90 -7.57 -22.87
CA ALA A 582 -6.48 -8.84 -23.41
C ALA A 582 -7.61 -9.31 -24.30
N GLU A 583 -7.38 -9.38 -25.61
CA GLU A 583 -8.32 -9.98 -26.55
C GLU A 583 -8.69 -11.33 -25.94
N GLN A 584 -9.97 -11.48 -25.59
CA GLN A 584 -10.46 -12.78 -25.19
C GLN A 584 -10.13 -13.72 -26.34
N PRO A 585 -9.48 -14.87 -26.10
CA PRO A 585 -9.29 -15.84 -27.15
C PRO A 585 -10.69 -16.16 -27.69
N ALA A 586 -10.86 -15.98 -29.00
CA ALA A 586 -12.10 -16.25 -29.70
C ALA A 586 -12.63 -17.60 -29.24
N THR A 587 -13.79 -17.59 -28.61
CA THR A 587 -14.52 -18.80 -28.23
C THR A 587 -14.72 -19.61 -29.48
N ILE A 588 -13.99 -20.71 -29.60
CA ILE A 588 -14.23 -21.73 -30.64
C ILE A 588 -15.61 -22.30 -30.32
N MET A 589 -16.63 -21.73 -30.94
CA MET A 589 -17.93 -22.38 -31.02
C MET A 589 -17.75 -23.69 -31.81
N SER A 590 -17.54 -24.78 -31.10
CA SER A 590 -17.70 -26.11 -31.72
C SER A 590 -19.19 -26.30 -32.03
N ALA A 591 -19.50 -26.19 -33.31
CA ALA A 591 -20.76 -26.66 -33.83
C ALA A 591 -20.88 -28.17 -33.55
N LYS A 592 -21.70 -28.54 -32.61
CA LYS A 592 -22.31 -29.89 -32.62
C LYS A 592 -23.58 -29.80 -33.43
N LYS A 593 -23.51 -30.27 -34.67
CA LYS A 593 -24.63 -30.80 -35.44
C LYS A 593 -24.83 -32.26 -35.01
N ASN A 594 -26.08 -32.56 -34.84
CA ASN A 594 -26.81 -33.81 -34.66
C ASN A 594 -26.87 -34.37 -33.24
#